data_3a10ec9ca4062c434f9604a82c08349a
#
_entry.id   3a10ec9ca4062c434f9604a82c08349a
#
_cell.length_a   1.000
_cell.length_b   1.000
_cell.length_c   1.000
_cell.angle_alpha   90.00
_cell.angle_beta   90.00
_cell.angle_gamma   90.00
#
_symmetry.space_group_name_H-M   'P 1'
#
loop_
_entity.id
_entity.type
_entity.pdbx_description
1 polymer ?
#
loop_
_entity_poly.entity_id
_entity_poly.type
_entity_poly.pdbx_seq_one_letter_code
_entity_poly.pdbx_strand_id
1 'polypeptide(L)'
;MTIQSNGHEHELEPQYGLPERLPADEKILWQGSPDFRAVALRIFHLRKVAVYFALMLAWNVSSTMGDGGSFVDGLKSIALLGFLSMMGFAALTGLAWATARTAVYTLTDKRIVMRIGIALTLTFNLPLRLVKSASLRQHKDGCGDILIAMGGEDHIAWLHLWPHVRPWVLTRPEPMLRAVPNAEHVAALLSQAWFATTGASVVADASTTGVATAPQSASTASGQRWQVSPT
;
A
#
# COMPACT_ATOMS: atom_id res chain seq x y z
N MET A 1 12.72 22.55 -3.18
CA MET A 1 11.97 21.66 -4.07
C MET A 1 10.50 21.99 -3.91
N THR A 2 9.95 22.73 -4.87
CA THR A 2 8.58 23.30 -4.77
C THR A 2 7.61 22.22 -5.20
N ILE A 3 6.78 21.76 -4.28
CA ILE A 3 5.71 20.78 -4.56
C ILE A 3 4.55 21.56 -5.17
N GLN A 4 4.28 21.37 -6.45
CA GLN A 4 3.09 21.91 -7.11
C GLN A 4 1.85 21.15 -6.60
N SER A 5 0.96 21.88 -5.92
CA SER A 5 -0.37 21.39 -5.55
C SER A 5 -1.27 21.43 -6.79
N ASN A 6 -1.63 20.30 -7.32
CA ASN A 6 -2.62 20.17 -8.39
C ASN A 6 -3.91 19.58 -7.82
N GLY A 7 -4.93 20.41 -7.59
CA GLY A 7 -6.30 19.94 -7.35
C GLY A 7 -7.07 20.75 -6.31
N HIS A 8 -8.27 21.14 -6.66
CA HIS A 8 -9.18 22.00 -5.89
C HIS A 8 -9.61 21.46 -4.50
N GLU A 9 -9.37 20.20 -4.20
CA GLU A 9 -9.72 19.60 -2.88
C GLU A 9 -8.72 19.93 -1.76
N HIS A 10 -7.53 20.44 -2.13
CA HIS A 10 -6.44 20.73 -1.18
C HIS A 10 -6.41 22.19 -0.71
N GLU A 11 -7.22 23.06 -1.29
CA GLU A 11 -7.21 24.50 -0.97
C GLU A 11 -7.74 24.81 0.43
N LEU A 12 -8.52 23.88 1.02
CA LEU A 12 -9.08 24.02 2.37
C LEU A 12 -8.23 23.34 3.46
N GLU A 13 -7.16 22.63 3.07
CA GLU A 13 -6.29 21.94 4.03
C GLU A 13 -5.21 22.88 4.54
N PRO A 14 -5.05 23.03 5.85
CA PRO A 14 -4.03 23.90 6.43
C PRO A 14 -2.58 23.46 6.07
N GLN A 15 -2.41 22.17 5.76
CA GLN A 15 -1.15 21.60 5.28
C GLN A 15 -1.43 20.33 4.46
N TYR A 16 -0.86 20.23 3.26
CA TYR A 16 -1.05 19.11 2.35
C TYR A 16 -0.82 17.75 3.04
N GLY A 17 -1.79 16.85 2.91
CA GLY A 17 -1.72 15.48 3.45
C GLY A 17 -1.84 15.35 4.97
N LEU A 18 -2.13 16.44 5.68
CA LEU A 18 -2.35 16.46 7.11
C LEU A 18 -3.75 17.01 7.43
N PRO A 19 -4.47 16.44 8.43
CA PRO A 19 -5.79 16.92 8.82
C PRO A 19 -5.74 18.30 9.48
N GLU A 20 -4.63 18.63 10.13
CA GLU A 20 -4.39 19.87 10.87
C GLU A 20 -2.96 20.36 10.66
N ARG A 21 -2.72 21.63 11.00
CA ARG A 21 -1.34 22.16 11.02
C ARG A 21 -0.49 21.37 11.99
N LEU A 22 0.73 21.13 11.57
CA LEU A 22 1.71 20.44 12.39
C LEU A 22 1.97 21.25 13.68
N PRO A 23 2.03 20.61 14.86
CA PRO A 23 2.51 21.25 16.08
C PRO A 23 3.91 21.86 15.88
N ALA A 24 4.19 22.95 16.59
CA ALA A 24 5.46 23.68 16.44
C ALA A 24 6.71 22.83 16.79
N ASP A 25 6.50 21.79 17.56
CA ASP A 25 7.52 20.84 18.04
C ASP A 25 7.60 19.54 17.22
N GLU A 26 6.93 19.48 16.06
CA GLU A 26 6.90 18.32 15.17
C GLU A 26 7.41 18.68 13.78
N LYS A 27 8.25 17.80 13.19
CA LYS A 27 8.88 18.05 11.88
C LYS A 27 8.54 16.92 10.90
N ILE A 28 8.23 17.29 9.66
CA ILE A 28 8.08 16.34 8.58
C ILE A 28 9.47 15.87 8.15
N LEU A 29 9.70 14.56 8.22
CA LEU A 29 10.90 13.90 7.75
C LEU A 29 10.80 13.48 6.28
N TRP A 30 9.60 13.01 5.91
CA TRP A 30 9.31 12.60 4.54
C TRP A 30 7.80 12.66 4.28
N GLN A 31 7.46 12.98 3.02
CA GLN A 31 6.08 12.92 2.54
C GLN A 31 6.08 12.42 1.10
N GLY A 32 5.14 11.55 0.77
CA GLY A 32 5.02 11.00 -0.57
C GLY A 32 3.72 10.25 -0.80
N SER A 33 3.51 9.87 -2.05
CA SER A 33 2.35 9.09 -2.51
C SER A 33 2.81 7.76 -3.10
N PRO A 34 1.93 6.74 -3.16
CA PRO A 34 2.23 5.48 -3.82
C PRO A 34 2.57 5.66 -5.29
N ASP A 35 3.50 4.86 -5.81
CA ASP A 35 3.76 4.81 -7.25
C ASP A 35 2.61 4.13 -7.99
N PHE A 36 2.06 4.81 -9.01
CA PHE A 36 0.92 4.32 -9.79
C PHE A 36 1.20 2.96 -10.45
N ARG A 37 2.39 2.77 -11.04
CA ARG A 37 2.71 1.53 -11.76
C ARG A 37 2.80 0.35 -10.79
N ALA A 38 3.40 0.58 -9.62
CA ALA A 38 3.48 -0.42 -8.57
C ALA A 38 2.09 -0.75 -8.01
N VAL A 39 1.22 0.24 -7.79
CA VAL A 39 -0.19 0.04 -7.39
C VAL A 39 -0.92 -0.79 -8.44
N ALA A 40 -0.88 -0.40 -9.70
CA ALA A 40 -1.58 -1.07 -10.79
C ALA A 40 -1.15 -2.53 -10.96
N LEU A 41 0.16 -2.80 -10.95
CA LEU A 41 0.69 -4.12 -11.24
C LEU A 41 0.66 -5.07 -10.02
N ARG A 42 0.82 -4.56 -8.80
CA ARG A 42 1.00 -5.38 -7.59
C ARG A 42 -0.22 -5.43 -6.70
N ILE A 43 -0.96 -4.32 -6.58
CA ILE A 43 -2.16 -4.26 -5.76
C ILE A 43 -3.36 -4.74 -6.58
N PHE A 44 -3.58 -4.16 -7.75
CA PHE A 44 -4.71 -4.50 -8.63
C PHE A 44 -4.39 -5.65 -9.60
N HIS A 45 -3.15 -6.12 -9.64
CA HIS A 45 -2.72 -7.26 -10.46
C HIS A 45 -3.08 -7.13 -11.95
N LEU A 46 -3.04 -5.92 -12.53
CA LEU A 46 -3.47 -5.65 -13.90
C LEU A 46 -2.83 -6.60 -14.94
N ARG A 47 -1.58 -7.01 -14.72
CA ARG A 47 -0.92 -7.99 -15.60
C ARG A 47 -1.63 -9.36 -15.60
N LYS A 48 -2.06 -9.85 -14.43
CA LYS A 48 -2.78 -11.11 -14.30
C LYS A 48 -4.18 -11.00 -14.91
N VAL A 49 -4.84 -9.87 -14.69
CA VAL A 49 -6.15 -9.56 -15.26
C VAL A 49 -6.08 -9.49 -16.80
N ALA A 50 -5.05 -8.85 -17.35
CA ALA A 50 -4.83 -8.81 -18.80
C ALA A 50 -4.64 -10.22 -19.40
N VAL A 51 -3.83 -11.06 -18.75
CA VAL A 51 -3.64 -12.46 -19.17
C VAL A 51 -4.95 -13.24 -19.10
N TYR A 52 -5.72 -13.07 -18.04
CA TYR A 52 -7.03 -13.70 -17.87
C TYR A 52 -7.98 -13.33 -19.02
N PHE A 53 -8.12 -12.03 -19.33
CA PHE A 53 -8.97 -11.60 -20.42
C PHE A 53 -8.47 -12.06 -21.79
N ALA A 54 -7.15 -12.08 -22.00
CA ALA A 54 -6.57 -12.62 -23.25
C ALA A 54 -6.91 -14.09 -23.44
N LEU A 55 -6.78 -14.91 -22.40
CA LEU A 55 -7.14 -16.33 -22.43
C LEU A 55 -8.65 -16.53 -22.64
N MET A 56 -9.47 -15.74 -22.00
CA MET A 56 -10.92 -15.78 -22.13
C MET A 56 -11.37 -15.42 -23.57
N LEU A 57 -10.76 -14.41 -24.18
CA LEU A 57 -11.01 -14.05 -25.57
C LEU A 57 -10.55 -15.15 -26.54
N ALA A 58 -9.36 -15.73 -26.31
CA ALA A 58 -8.84 -16.84 -27.12
C ALA A 58 -9.76 -18.07 -27.04
N TRP A 59 -10.22 -18.39 -25.82
CA TRP A 59 -11.20 -19.48 -25.62
C TRP A 59 -12.51 -19.22 -26.36
N ASN A 60 -13.05 -18.01 -26.27
CA ASN A 60 -14.28 -17.63 -26.95
C ASN A 60 -14.19 -17.81 -28.48
N VAL A 61 -13.07 -17.39 -29.08
CA VAL A 61 -12.81 -17.59 -30.52
C VAL A 61 -12.78 -19.08 -30.87
N SER A 62 -12.01 -19.84 -30.11
CA SER A 62 -11.85 -21.28 -30.34
C SER A 62 -13.17 -22.05 -30.24
N SER A 63 -13.98 -21.69 -29.23
CA SER A 63 -15.30 -22.29 -29.03
C SER A 63 -16.24 -21.98 -30.18
N THR A 64 -16.36 -20.70 -30.59
CA THR A 64 -17.24 -20.29 -31.70
C THR A 64 -16.87 -20.99 -33.01
N MET A 65 -15.56 -21.16 -33.27
CA MET A 65 -15.11 -21.88 -34.47
C MET A 65 -15.37 -23.40 -34.38
N GLY A 66 -15.21 -23.97 -33.18
CA GLY A 66 -15.45 -25.40 -32.95
C GLY A 66 -16.93 -25.80 -33.10
N ASP A 67 -17.83 -24.90 -32.74
CA ASP A 67 -19.29 -25.10 -32.85
C ASP A 67 -19.85 -24.89 -34.28
N GLY A 68 -18.99 -24.69 -35.28
CA GLY A 68 -19.39 -24.48 -36.67
C GLY A 68 -19.95 -23.10 -36.94
N GLY A 69 -19.69 -22.13 -36.07
CA GLY A 69 -20.11 -20.74 -36.23
C GLY A 69 -19.39 -20.07 -37.40
N SER A 70 -20.07 -19.07 -38.01
CA SER A 70 -19.46 -18.23 -39.05
C SER A 70 -18.35 -17.35 -38.46
N PHE A 71 -17.37 -17.02 -39.30
CA PHE A 71 -16.34 -16.02 -38.94
C PHE A 71 -16.94 -14.68 -38.46
N VAL A 72 -18.07 -14.29 -39.05
CA VAL A 72 -18.81 -13.07 -38.65
C VAL A 72 -19.37 -13.19 -37.23
N ASP A 73 -19.89 -14.36 -36.86
CA ASP A 73 -20.43 -14.57 -35.49
C ASP A 73 -19.33 -14.59 -34.45
N GLY A 74 -18.18 -15.19 -34.80
CA GLY A 74 -16.97 -15.10 -33.99
C GLY A 74 -16.51 -13.66 -33.79
N LEU A 75 -16.52 -12.84 -34.85
CA LEU A 75 -16.12 -11.44 -34.75
C LEU A 75 -17.05 -10.61 -33.87
N LYS A 76 -18.38 -10.84 -33.97
CA LYS A 76 -19.37 -10.17 -33.09
C LYS A 76 -19.20 -10.55 -31.63
N SER A 77 -18.95 -11.84 -31.36
CA SER A 77 -18.72 -12.34 -30.01
C SER A 77 -17.46 -11.72 -29.39
N ILE A 78 -16.36 -11.67 -30.16
CA ILE A 78 -15.11 -11.00 -29.74
C ILE A 78 -15.34 -9.50 -29.49
N ALA A 79 -16.10 -8.81 -30.34
CA ALA A 79 -16.33 -7.38 -30.22
C ALA A 79 -17.03 -7.05 -28.89
N LEU A 80 -18.09 -7.77 -28.55
CA LEU A 80 -18.81 -7.58 -27.28
C LEU A 80 -17.95 -7.93 -26.07
N LEU A 81 -17.35 -9.12 -26.07
CA LEU A 81 -16.54 -9.60 -24.95
C LEU A 81 -15.27 -8.75 -24.78
N GLY A 82 -14.64 -8.35 -25.89
CA GLY A 82 -13.49 -7.47 -25.90
C GLY A 82 -13.83 -6.08 -25.36
N PHE A 83 -14.99 -5.53 -25.75
CA PHE A 83 -15.46 -4.25 -25.21
C PHE A 83 -15.68 -4.33 -23.68
N LEU A 84 -16.36 -5.35 -23.19
CA LEU A 84 -16.57 -5.55 -21.74
C LEU A 84 -15.26 -5.76 -20.99
N SER A 85 -14.32 -6.53 -21.57
CA SER A 85 -12.99 -6.74 -20.99
C SER A 85 -12.18 -5.45 -20.91
N MET A 86 -12.23 -4.63 -21.98
CA MET A 86 -11.56 -3.34 -22.02
C MET A 86 -12.17 -2.37 -20.99
N MET A 87 -13.50 -2.35 -20.86
CA MET A 87 -14.17 -1.53 -19.85
C MET A 87 -13.78 -1.93 -18.43
N GLY A 88 -13.77 -3.23 -18.14
CA GLY A 88 -13.32 -3.74 -16.83
C GLY A 88 -11.85 -3.41 -16.55
N PHE A 89 -10.99 -3.57 -17.54
CA PHE A 89 -9.57 -3.22 -17.44
C PHE A 89 -9.36 -1.71 -17.22
N ALA A 90 -10.12 -0.87 -17.96
CA ALA A 90 -10.08 0.59 -17.80
C ALA A 90 -10.56 1.01 -16.40
N ALA A 91 -11.63 0.39 -15.89
CA ALA A 91 -12.14 0.66 -14.55
C ALA A 91 -11.12 0.33 -13.47
N LEU A 92 -10.45 -0.84 -13.55
CA LEU A 92 -9.40 -1.23 -12.62
C LEU A 92 -8.17 -0.31 -12.70
N THR A 93 -7.80 0.11 -13.92
CA THR A 93 -6.70 1.07 -14.12
C THR A 93 -7.05 2.43 -13.54
N GLY A 94 -8.28 2.90 -13.75
CA GLY A 94 -8.79 4.14 -13.17
C GLY A 94 -8.81 4.09 -11.64
N LEU A 95 -9.22 2.96 -11.05
CA LEU A 95 -9.21 2.75 -9.61
C LEU A 95 -7.77 2.75 -9.05
N ALA A 96 -6.83 2.10 -9.75
CA ALA A 96 -5.42 2.12 -9.38
C ALA A 96 -4.84 3.53 -9.43
N TRP A 97 -5.18 4.30 -10.47
CA TRP A 97 -4.77 5.69 -10.63
C TRP A 97 -5.34 6.58 -9.52
N ALA A 98 -6.63 6.47 -9.25
CA ALA A 98 -7.29 7.21 -8.19
C ALA A 98 -6.65 6.90 -6.82
N THR A 99 -6.44 5.61 -6.50
CA THR A 99 -5.77 5.19 -5.26
C THR A 99 -4.38 5.81 -5.11
N ALA A 100 -3.56 5.78 -6.18
CA ALA A 100 -2.21 6.34 -6.13
C ALA A 100 -2.20 7.87 -5.98
N ARG A 101 -3.21 8.54 -6.54
CA ARG A 101 -3.29 10.01 -6.54
C ARG A 101 -3.87 10.57 -5.24
N THR A 102 -4.79 9.85 -4.60
CA THR A 102 -5.47 10.32 -3.38
C THR A 102 -4.74 9.94 -2.10
N ALA A 103 -3.93 8.87 -2.13
CA ALA A 103 -3.18 8.46 -0.96
C ALA A 103 -1.93 9.31 -0.74
N VAL A 104 -1.77 9.82 0.48
CA VAL A 104 -0.58 10.55 0.93
C VAL A 104 -0.09 9.97 2.23
N TYR A 105 1.20 9.68 2.29
CA TYR A 105 1.88 9.23 3.49
C TYR A 105 2.80 10.35 3.98
N THR A 106 2.70 10.69 5.23
CA THR A 106 3.57 11.67 5.89
C THR A 106 4.25 11.03 7.09
N LEU A 107 5.57 11.01 7.08
CA LEU A 107 6.39 10.57 8.21
C LEU A 107 6.90 11.81 8.93
N THR A 108 6.60 11.90 10.21
CA THR A 108 7.16 12.92 11.10
C THR A 108 8.13 12.29 12.10
N ASP A 109 8.74 13.11 12.91
CA ASP A 109 9.59 12.68 14.03
C ASP A 109 8.81 12.03 15.19
N LYS A 110 7.44 12.10 15.19
CA LYS A 110 6.59 11.56 16.26
C LYS A 110 5.57 10.53 15.82
N ARG A 111 5.13 10.59 14.56
CA ARG A 111 4.04 9.75 14.03
C ARG A 111 4.12 9.53 12.53
N ILE A 112 3.36 8.54 12.06
CA ILE A 112 3.08 8.35 10.65
C ILE A 112 1.63 8.77 10.42
N VAL A 113 1.39 9.63 9.46
CA VAL A 113 0.05 10.03 9.03
C VAL A 113 -0.21 9.39 7.67
N MET A 114 -1.25 8.57 7.60
CA MET A 114 -1.72 7.95 6.37
C MET A 114 -3.05 8.56 6.00
N ARG A 115 -3.07 9.37 4.94
CA ARG A 115 -4.28 9.84 4.33
C ARG A 115 -4.60 8.94 3.14
N ILE A 116 -5.72 8.23 3.20
CA ILE A 116 -6.12 7.25 2.20
C ILE A 116 -7.62 7.38 1.92
N GLY A 117 -8.04 6.89 0.76
CA GLY A 117 -9.44 6.89 0.33
C GLY A 117 -9.64 7.63 -0.98
N ILE A 118 -10.57 7.14 -1.81
CA ILE A 118 -10.89 7.69 -3.14
C ILE A 118 -12.09 8.61 -3.03
N ALA A 119 -13.19 8.14 -2.47
CA ALA A 119 -14.44 8.90 -2.31
C ALA A 119 -14.56 9.51 -0.91
N LEU A 120 -14.18 8.74 0.12
CA LEU A 120 -14.13 9.18 1.51
C LEU A 120 -12.68 9.18 1.96
N THR A 121 -12.13 10.36 2.19
CA THR A 121 -10.77 10.49 2.68
C THR A 121 -10.73 10.20 4.18
N LEU A 122 -9.98 9.17 4.55
CA LEU A 122 -9.71 8.81 5.94
C LEU A 122 -8.26 9.12 6.27
N THR A 123 -8.04 9.74 7.41
CA THR A 123 -6.70 10.04 7.91
C THR A 123 -6.42 9.19 9.15
N PHE A 124 -5.42 8.33 9.05
CA PHE A 124 -4.95 7.50 10.16
C PHE A 124 -3.68 8.10 10.74
N ASN A 125 -3.70 8.30 12.04
CA ASN A 125 -2.59 8.83 12.81
C ASN A 125 -1.97 7.71 13.63
N LEU A 126 -0.74 7.31 13.28
CA LEU A 126 -0.03 6.18 13.86
C LEU A 126 1.17 6.69 14.67
N PRO A 127 1.03 6.88 16.00
CA PRO A 127 2.12 7.34 16.84
C PRO A 127 3.29 6.35 16.83
N LEU A 128 4.53 6.82 16.62
CA LEU A 128 5.73 5.96 16.59
C LEU A 128 5.93 5.19 17.90
N ARG A 129 5.53 5.75 19.03
CA ARG A 129 5.58 5.08 20.35
C ARG A 129 4.72 3.81 20.44
N LEU A 130 3.69 3.68 19.59
CA LEU A 130 2.81 2.51 19.54
C LEU A 130 3.24 1.49 18.48
N VAL A 131 4.25 1.79 17.68
CA VAL A 131 4.81 0.86 16.70
C VAL A 131 5.63 -0.20 17.42
N LYS A 132 5.24 -1.46 17.28
CA LYS A 132 5.95 -2.63 17.82
C LYS A 132 7.09 -3.08 16.91
N SER A 133 6.83 -3.09 15.61
CA SER A 133 7.82 -3.44 14.60
C SER A 133 7.44 -2.84 13.26
N ALA A 134 8.45 -2.59 12.43
CA ALA A 134 8.27 -2.23 11.04
C ALA A 134 9.10 -3.17 10.17
N SER A 135 8.53 -3.62 9.05
CA SER A 135 9.24 -4.47 8.09
C SER A 135 9.13 -3.92 6.69
N LEU A 136 10.24 -3.95 5.95
CA LEU A 136 10.33 -3.50 4.57
C LEU A 136 10.29 -4.71 3.63
N ARG A 137 9.39 -4.68 2.66
CA ARG A 137 9.41 -5.55 1.50
C ARG A 137 9.82 -4.74 0.28
N GLN A 138 11.09 -4.80 -0.07
CA GLN A 138 11.63 -4.10 -1.22
C GLN A 138 11.40 -4.90 -2.51
N HIS A 139 11.16 -4.17 -3.60
CA HIS A 139 11.04 -4.72 -4.94
C HIS A 139 12.19 -4.25 -5.84
N LYS A 140 12.44 -4.98 -6.94
CA LYS A 140 13.57 -4.72 -7.86
C LYS A 140 13.55 -3.33 -8.53
N ASP A 141 12.41 -2.67 -8.56
CA ASP A 141 12.22 -1.33 -9.14
C ASP A 141 12.46 -0.18 -8.14
N GLY A 142 12.97 -0.47 -6.95
CA GLY A 142 13.22 0.52 -5.89
C GLY A 142 11.96 0.92 -5.10
N CYS A 143 10.76 0.55 -5.56
CA CYS A 143 9.55 0.67 -4.77
C CYS A 143 9.48 -0.44 -3.71
N GLY A 144 8.76 -0.20 -2.64
CA GLY A 144 8.54 -1.23 -1.62
C GLY A 144 7.28 -0.99 -0.80
N ASP A 145 6.98 -1.99 0.01
CA ASP A 145 5.88 -1.94 0.96
C ASP A 145 6.48 -1.94 2.39
N ILE A 146 6.05 -1.00 3.23
CA ILE A 146 6.47 -0.90 4.63
C ILE A 146 5.30 -1.29 5.50
N LEU A 147 5.40 -2.43 6.14
CA LEU A 147 4.41 -2.95 7.07
C LEU A 147 4.68 -2.36 8.46
N ILE A 148 3.62 -1.90 9.12
CA ILE A 148 3.70 -1.30 10.44
C ILE A 148 2.83 -2.12 11.38
N ALA A 149 3.46 -2.87 12.28
CA ALA A 149 2.74 -3.58 13.32
C ALA A 149 2.52 -2.66 14.53
N MET A 150 1.25 -2.37 14.81
CA MET A 150 0.86 -1.49 15.92
C MET A 150 0.68 -2.29 17.22
N GLY A 151 1.01 -1.64 18.34
CA GLY A 151 0.64 -2.09 19.68
C GLY A 151 -0.64 -1.39 20.12
N GLY A 152 -1.46 -2.08 20.91
CA GLY A 152 -2.72 -1.55 21.45
C GLY A 152 -3.90 -2.46 21.17
N GLU A 153 -5.02 -2.15 21.79
CA GLU A 153 -6.30 -2.88 21.63
C GLU A 153 -7.17 -2.25 20.53
N ASP A 154 -6.82 -1.04 20.07
CA ASP A 154 -7.56 -0.33 19.03
C ASP A 154 -7.41 -1.04 17.68
N HIS A 155 -8.53 -1.50 17.16
CA HIS A 155 -8.60 -2.17 15.87
C HIS A 155 -9.20 -1.26 14.82
N ILE A 156 -8.41 -0.91 13.82
CA ILE A 156 -8.93 -0.24 12.63
C ILE A 156 -9.57 -1.32 11.75
N ALA A 157 -10.82 -1.12 11.33
CA ALA A 157 -11.48 -2.10 10.47
C ALA A 157 -10.71 -2.27 9.14
N TRP A 158 -10.52 -3.52 8.72
CA TRP A 158 -9.77 -3.88 7.51
C TRP A 158 -10.23 -3.10 6.26
N LEU A 159 -11.56 -2.94 6.12
CA LEU A 159 -12.15 -2.26 4.97
C LEU A 159 -11.74 -0.76 4.89
N HIS A 160 -11.57 -0.10 6.03
CA HIS A 160 -11.15 1.30 6.07
C HIS A 160 -9.68 1.49 5.65
N LEU A 161 -8.84 0.49 5.89
CA LEU A 161 -7.44 0.53 5.48
C LEU A 161 -7.22 0.05 4.04
N TRP A 162 -8.19 -0.64 3.44
CA TRP A 162 -8.02 -1.18 2.09
C TRP A 162 -7.83 -0.05 1.06
N PRO A 163 -6.88 -0.18 0.12
CA PRO A 163 -5.95 -1.27 -0.14
C PRO A 163 -4.59 -1.17 0.62
N HIS A 164 -4.46 -0.28 1.60
CA HIS A 164 -3.24 0.02 2.37
C HIS A 164 -3.13 -0.81 3.66
N VAL A 165 -3.47 -2.07 3.58
CA VAL A 165 -3.48 -3.03 4.68
C VAL A 165 -2.73 -4.28 4.28
N ARG A 166 -2.18 -5.00 5.26
CA ARG A 166 -1.61 -6.32 5.03
C ARG A 166 -2.68 -7.27 4.50
N PRO A 167 -2.48 -7.89 3.32
CA PRO A 167 -3.44 -8.82 2.75
C PRO A 167 -3.62 -10.05 3.65
N TRP A 168 -4.85 -10.60 3.65
CA TRP A 168 -5.21 -11.85 4.35
C TRP A 168 -5.17 -11.83 5.87
N VAL A 169 -4.92 -10.70 6.52
CA VAL A 169 -4.98 -10.54 7.98
C VAL A 169 -6.20 -9.70 8.34
N LEU A 170 -7.33 -10.36 8.60
CA LEU A 170 -8.62 -9.71 8.85
C LEU A 170 -8.87 -9.44 10.33
N THR A 171 -8.35 -10.28 11.22
CA THR A 171 -8.59 -10.20 12.66
C THR A 171 -7.86 -9.06 13.35
N ARG A 172 -6.64 -8.73 12.88
CA ARG A 172 -5.85 -7.59 13.34
C ARG A 172 -5.22 -6.91 12.15
N PRO A 173 -5.96 -6.04 11.46
CA PRO A 173 -5.46 -5.36 10.29
C PRO A 173 -4.24 -4.49 10.63
N GLU A 174 -3.13 -4.76 9.96
CA GLU A 174 -1.89 -4.01 10.12
C GLU A 174 -1.79 -2.98 9.00
N PRO A 175 -1.65 -1.68 9.33
CA PRO A 175 -1.41 -0.64 8.34
C PRO A 175 -0.14 -0.92 7.54
N MET A 176 -0.19 -0.65 6.25
CA MET A 176 0.95 -0.84 5.36
C MET A 176 1.08 0.33 4.40
N LEU A 177 2.23 0.98 4.38
CA LEU A 177 2.60 1.94 3.34
C LEU A 177 2.93 1.13 2.09
N ARG A 178 2.08 1.20 1.07
CA ARG A 178 2.22 0.39 -0.14
C ARG A 178 2.79 1.17 -1.31
N ALA A 179 3.56 0.47 -2.14
CA ALA A 179 4.12 1.02 -3.36
C ALA A 179 4.91 2.33 -3.14
N VAL A 180 5.64 2.41 -2.04
CA VAL A 180 6.44 3.59 -1.67
C VAL A 180 7.65 3.69 -2.58
N PRO A 181 7.85 4.82 -3.30
CA PRO A 181 9.08 5.06 -4.05
C PRO A 181 10.28 5.18 -3.10
N ASN A 182 11.44 4.66 -3.50
CA ASN A 182 12.65 4.68 -2.67
C ASN A 182 12.41 4.14 -1.24
N ALA A 183 11.69 3.03 -1.14
CA ALA A 183 11.18 2.50 0.12
C ALA A 183 12.29 2.23 1.16
N GLU A 184 13.50 1.89 0.71
CA GLU A 184 14.67 1.71 1.57
C GLU A 184 15.05 3.00 2.32
N HIS A 185 15.09 4.13 1.61
CA HIS A 185 15.35 5.43 2.22
C HIS A 185 14.26 5.80 3.24
N VAL A 186 13.00 5.58 2.88
CA VAL A 186 11.87 5.87 3.78
C VAL A 186 11.89 4.97 5.01
N ALA A 187 12.22 3.70 4.85
CA ALA A 187 12.36 2.76 5.97
C ALA A 187 13.53 3.14 6.90
N ALA A 188 14.63 3.64 6.34
CA ALA A 188 15.76 4.15 7.13
C ALA A 188 15.35 5.37 7.97
N LEU A 189 14.65 6.34 7.36
CA LEU A 189 14.10 7.50 8.09
C LEU A 189 13.12 7.09 9.17
N LEU A 190 12.22 6.15 8.86
CA LEU A 190 11.26 5.62 9.82
C LEU A 190 11.97 4.95 11.02
N SER A 191 12.99 4.14 10.77
CA SER A 191 13.74 3.49 11.83
C SER A 191 14.45 4.51 12.71
N GLN A 192 15.09 5.52 12.14
CA GLN A 192 15.75 6.60 12.89
C GLN A 192 14.75 7.35 13.78
N ALA A 193 13.60 7.76 13.23
CA ALA A 193 12.56 8.46 13.97
C ALA A 193 12.00 7.60 15.11
N TRP A 194 11.78 6.31 14.84
CA TRP A 194 11.27 5.36 15.83
C TRP A 194 12.25 5.16 16.99
N PHE A 195 13.56 4.99 16.69
CA PHE A 195 14.58 4.89 17.73
C PHE A 195 14.72 6.18 18.54
N ALA A 196 14.67 7.33 17.91
CA ALA A 196 14.70 8.62 18.59
C ALA A 196 13.51 8.78 19.55
N THR A 197 12.33 8.27 19.18
CA THR A 197 11.10 8.40 19.96
C THR A 197 11.02 7.37 21.10
N THR A 198 11.54 6.16 20.90
CA THR A 198 11.38 5.02 21.83
C THR A 198 12.61 4.79 22.69
N GLY A 199 13.76 5.38 22.39
CA GLY A 199 15.04 5.12 23.06
C GLY A 199 15.57 3.70 22.84
N ALA A 200 15.02 2.98 21.87
CA ALA A 200 15.40 1.61 21.54
C ALA A 200 16.78 1.57 20.86
N SER A 201 17.63 0.63 21.22
CA SER A 201 18.88 0.38 20.50
C SER A 201 18.64 -0.52 19.30
N VAL A 202 19.31 -0.21 18.18
CA VAL A 202 19.26 -1.05 16.96
C VAL A 202 20.01 -2.35 17.23
N VAL A 203 19.30 -3.46 17.26
CA VAL A 203 19.91 -4.77 17.03
C VAL A 203 19.84 -5.02 15.52
N ALA A 204 20.91 -4.66 14.81
CA ALA A 204 21.06 -5.00 13.41
C ALA A 204 21.33 -6.50 13.31
N ASP A 205 20.31 -7.27 13.02
CA ASP A 205 20.47 -8.65 12.57
C ASP A 205 20.88 -8.58 11.09
N ALA A 206 22.17 -8.85 10.83
CA ALA A 206 22.81 -8.66 9.52
C ALA A 206 22.47 -9.77 8.51
N SER A 207 21.39 -10.50 8.72
CA SER A 207 20.94 -11.53 7.80
C SER A 207 19.47 -11.34 7.45
N THR A 208 19.24 -10.86 6.24
CA THR A 208 17.96 -10.86 5.51
C THR A 208 16.92 -9.83 5.96
N THR A 209 16.82 -8.72 5.21
CA THR A 209 15.71 -7.76 5.18
C THR A 209 15.34 -7.11 6.52
N GLY A 210 15.76 -5.88 6.70
CA GLY A 210 15.67 -5.08 7.92
C GLY A 210 14.35 -5.14 8.68
N VAL A 211 14.35 -5.89 9.76
CA VAL A 211 13.32 -5.86 10.80
C VAL A 211 13.92 -5.18 12.03
N ALA A 212 13.39 -4.03 12.39
CA ALA A 212 13.73 -3.37 13.64
C ALA A 212 12.67 -3.75 14.69
N THR A 213 13.11 -4.36 15.81
CA THR A 213 12.22 -4.78 16.90
C THR A 213 12.49 -3.94 18.14
N ALA A 214 11.44 -3.44 18.80
CA ALA A 214 11.55 -2.70 20.06
C ALA A 214 12.00 -3.63 21.22
N PRO A 215 12.76 -3.15 22.20
CA PRO A 215 13.09 -3.94 23.38
C PRO A 215 11.81 -4.15 24.20
N GLN A 216 11.50 -5.40 24.47
CA GLN A 216 10.47 -5.78 25.40
C GLN A 216 10.95 -5.42 26.80
N SER A 217 10.22 -4.54 27.51
CA SER A 217 10.33 -4.44 28.96
C SER A 217 10.05 -5.83 29.54
N ALA A 218 10.98 -6.34 30.33
CA ALA A 218 10.93 -7.64 30.94
C ALA A 218 9.62 -7.87 31.71
N SER A 219 8.73 -8.62 31.14
CA SER A 219 7.66 -9.33 31.81
C SER A 219 7.75 -10.78 31.36
N THR A 220 8.18 -11.62 32.27
CA THR A 220 8.23 -13.08 32.18
C THR A 220 6.89 -13.65 31.73
N ALA A 221 6.79 -14.09 30.47
CA ALA A 221 5.87 -15.15 30.06
C ALA A 221 6.22 -15.65 28.65
N SER A 222 6.63 -16.91 28.61
CA SER A 222 6.57 -17.92 27.53
C SER A 222 6.65 -17.48 26.07
N GLY A 223 7.70 -17.97 25.43
CA GLY A 223 8.07 -17.77 24.04
C GLY A 223 7.00 -18.07 23.00
N GLN A 224 6.91 -17.19 22.06
CA GLN A 224 6.52 -17.51 20.69
C GLN A 224 7.44 -16.76 19.73
N ARG A 225 8.31 -17.55 19.17
CA ARG A 225 9.25 -17.14 18.12
C ARG A 225 8.47 -17.15 16.80
N TRP A 226 8.31 -16.00 16.17
CA TRP A 226 7.71 -15.92 14.83
C TRP A 226 8.74 -16.36 13.79
N GLN A 227 8.47 -17.49 13.16
CA GLN A 227 9.20 -17.91 11.96
C GLN A 227 8.47 -17.40 10.73
N VAL A 228 9.20 -16.70 9.87
CA VAL A 228 8.74 -16.34 8.53
C VAL A 228 9.13 -17.48 7.61
N SER A 229 8.12 -18.20 7.09
CA SER A 229 8.33 -19.18 6.02
C SER A 229 8.39 -18.47 4.68
N PRO A 230 9.35 -18.80 3.81
CA PRO A 230 9.41 -18.29 2.44
C PRO A 230 8.45 -19.08 1.54
N THR A 231 7.59 -18.36 0.85
CA THR A 231 6.96 -18.81 -0.39
C THR A 231 7.00 -17.71 -1.43
#